data_376439c5456b4836ff79842ac733b825
#
_entry.id   376439c5456b4836ff79842ac733b825
#
_cell.length_a   1.000
_cell.length_b   1.000
_cell.length_c   1.000
_cell.angle_alpha   90.00
_cell.angle_beta   90.00
_cell.angle_gamma   90.00
#
_symmetry.space_group_name_H-M   'P 1'
#
loop_
_entity.id
_entity.type
_entity.pdbx_description
1 polymer ?
#
loop_
_entity_poly.entity_id
_entity_poly.type
_entity_poly.pdbx_seq_one_letter_code
_entity_poly.pdbx_strand_id
1 'polypeptide(L)'
;MVDIEKYIAEITWKGLNVLRGHLDLGIAEGVLRELLFLKLLDCGIDRDSYFKERIVGRFQFNNAEELFAQLNEFIENNKVLEGLFEDIYNVSNNSDYRVLDSVIDILNDIDYDNEKIELDILFRNFLDSSSKSKHSMGITTSPSIRALISQLLRNREIKDLYNPTIGYGSLSLEVASNHRGINIYGQDINSEVIRICKMQLILDKRIKDLDNIIQGNTIINPGNVEGNVLRKFDCIVCNPPYGVRDWGYEEILNYDKYNRFHRGMPSKSLGDYAFITQVIESLNSDGIAIMVEPAGVLFREGAEGLLRQKLVEENIIDTVISLPNNMMFGTAIPVNLIIFNKGKKKNDILFIDVAKEVMVNKVLTTLSNEMVEKVAKVYEERFDIEGFSRKVDVEEIQNNNFNLNVQRYIEEIIEKESLDINDIGKEIEKLTVKLQEIQSEINQFFR
;
A
#
# COMPACT_ATOMS: atom_id res chain seq x y z
N MET A 1 18.53 10.76 -16.74
CA MET A 1 17.69 10.66 -15.52
C MET A 1 18.65 10.45 -14.38
N VAL A 2 18.59 11.29 -13.34
CA VAL A 2 19.31 11.04 -12.09
C VAL A 2 18.69 9.74 -11.53
N ASP A 3 19.54 8.78 -11.15
CA ASP A 3 19.09 7.53 -10.53
C ASP A 3 18.67 7.84 -9.09
N ILE A 4 17.41 8.23 -8.92
CA ILE A 4 16.81 8.60 -7.62
C ILE A 4 16.96 7.48 -6.61
N GLU A 5 16.83 6.21 -7.03
CA GLU A 5 16.98 5.06 -6.13
C GLU A 5 18.41 4.96 -5.57
N LYS A 6 19.43 5.20 -6.41
CA LYS A 6 20.82 5.22 -5.98
C LYS A 6 21.09 6.37 -5.00
N TYR A 7 20.53 7.54 -5.27
CA TYR A 7 20.64 8.72 -4.42
C TYR A 7 20.04 8.47 -3.02
N ILE A 8 18.84 7.90 -2.98
CA ILE A 8 18.13 7.56 -1.74
C ILE A 8 18.88 6.49 -0.95
N ALA A 9 19.36 5.45 -1.63
CA ALA A 9 20.14 4.40 -1.00
C ALA A 9 21.41 4.98 -0.34
N GLU A 10 22.05 5.94 -0.98
CA GLU A 10 23.25 6.62 -0.45
C GLU A 10 22.92 7.47 0.77
N ILE A 11 21.89 8.30 0.73
CA ILE A 11 21.42 9.11 1.88
C ILE A 11 21.08 8.21 3.06
N THR A 12 20.25 7.19 2.83
CA THR A 12 19.79 6.29 3.87
C THR A 12 20.96 5.56 4.51
N TRP A 13 21.85 5.00 3.70
CA TRP A 13 23.00 4.25 4.19
C TRP A 13 23.98 5.13 4.97
N LYS A 14 24.38 6.28 4.41
CA LYS A 14 25.33 7.22 5.06
C LYS A 14 24.73 7.78 6.33
N GLY A 15 23.51 8.32 6.28
CA GLY A 15 22.83 8.92 7.42
C GLY A 15 22.62 7.93 8.57
N LEU A 16 22.11 6.75 8.30
CA LEU A 16 21.91 5.73 9.32
C LEU A 16 23.23 5.21 9.91
N ASN A 17 24.30 5.08 9.14
CA ASN A 17 25.59 4.65 9.66
C ASN A 17 26.19 5.66 10.66
N VAL A 18 26.01 6.95 10.42
CA VAL A 18 26.43 7.99 11.36
C VAL A 18 25.64 7.89 12.67
N LEU A 19 24.33 7.66 12.59
CA LEU A 19 23.44 7.66 13.75
C LEU A 19 23.49 6.35 14.57
N ARG A 20 23.82 5.22 13.96
CA ARG A 20 23.81 3.86 14.60
C ARG A 20 24.69 3.72 15.83
N GLY A 21 25.74 4.47 15.95
CA GLY A 21 26.62 4.43 17.14
C GLY A 21 26.10 5.23 18.33
N HIS A 22 25.05 6.02 18.14
CA HIS A 22 24.56 7.02 19.09
C HIS A 22 23.07 6.88 19.43
N LEU A 23 22.27 6.35 18.51
CA LEU A 23 20.82 6.23 18.63
C LEU A 23 20.33 4.81 18.31
N ASP A 24 19.22 4.41 18.93
CA ASP A 24 18.48 3.23 18.53
C ASP A 24 17.98 3.38 17.09
N LEU A 25 17.92 2.25 16.35
CA LEU A 25 17.63 2.26 14.91
C LEU A 25 16.32 2.97 14.56
N GLY A 26 15.26 2.77 15.34
CA GLY A 26 13.96 3.41 15.09
C GLY A 26 14.04 4.93 15.24
N ILE A 27 14.73 5.41 16.29
CA ILE A 27 14.96 6.83 16.51
C ILE A 27 15.85 7.41 15.40
N ALA A 28 16.90 6.69 15.01
CA ALA A 28 17.80 7.12 13.94
C ALA A 28 17.06 7.26 12.58
N GLU A 29 16.17 6.32 12.24
CA GLU A 29 15.31 6.42 11.06
C GLU A 29 14.37 7.63 11.14
N GLY A 30 13.77 7.88 12.29
CA GLY A 30 12.91 9.03 12.55
C GLY A 30 13.64 10.37 12.37
N VAL A 31 14.80 10.51 13.02
CA VAL A 31 15.64 11.71 12.93
C VAL A 31 16.09 11.98 11.49
N LEU A 32 16.57 10.96 10.79
CA LEU A 32 16.99 11.11 9.38
C LEU A 32 15.82 11.56 8.49
N ARG A 33 14.64 11.01 8.71
CA ARG A 33 13.41 11.38 8.01
C ARG A 33 13.02 12.83 8.26
N GLU A 34 13.02 13.25 9.50
CA GLU A 34 12.66 14.63 9.89
C GLU A 34 13.67 15.66 9.37
N LEU A 35 14.97 15.36 9.43
CA LEU A 35 16.02 16.21 8.85
C LEU A 35 15.91 16.30 7.33
N LEU A 36 15.66 15.17 6.65
CA LEU A 36 15.42 15.17 5.20
C LEU A 36 14.20 16.03 4.85
N PHE A 37 13.10 15.87 5.57
CA PHE A 37 11.90 16.68 5.38
C PHE A 37 12.19 18.18 5.52
N LEU A 38 12.92 18.60 6.57
CA LEU A 38 13.33 19.98 6.76
C LEU A 38 14.17 20.51 5.59
N LYS A 39 15.13 19.72 5.10
CA LYS A 39 15.95 20.13 3.92
C LYS A 39 15.10 20.27 2.67
N LEU A 40 14.14 19.37 2.46
CA LEU A 40 13.22 19.48 1.32
C LEU A 40 12.29 20.69 1.43
N LEU A 41 11.88 21.08 2.66
CA LEU A 41 11.15 22.32 2.89
C LEU A 41 12.00 23.54 2.55
N ASP A 42 13.25 23.60 3.03
CA ASP A 42 14.17 24.70 2.75
C ASP A 42 14.37 24.90 1.24
N CYS A 43 14.68 23.81 0.52
CA CYS A 43 14.82 23.82 -0.94
C CYS A 43 13.51 24.20 -1.67
N GLY A 44 12.37 23.75 -1.16
CA GLY A 44 11.06 24.03 -1.75
C GLY A 44 10.59 25.48 -1.54
N ILE A 45 10.94 26.11 -0.40
CA ILE A 45 10.58 27.50 -0.09
C ILE A 45 11.30 28.47 -1.04
N ASP A 46 12.54 28.20 -1.41
CA ASP A 46 13.29 29.00 -2.38
C ASP A 46 12.74 28.89 -3.82
N ARG A 47 12.03 27.82 -4.12
CA ARG A 47 11.36 27.64 -5.41
C ARG A 47 9.96 28.24 -5.35
N ASP A 48 9.84 29.51 -5.63
CA ASP A 48 8.67 30.44 -5.65
C ASP A 48 7.23 29.89 -5.75
N SER A 49 7.03 28.60 -5.98
CA SER A 49 5.72 28.00 -6.21
C SER A 49 5.28 26.94 -5.18
N TYR A 50 6.19 26.47 -4.30
CA TYR A 50 5.92 25.28 -3.52
C TYR A 50 4.96 25.50 -2.34
N PHE A 51 5.04 26.62 -1.61
CA PHE A 51 4.34 26.77 -0.34
C PHE A 51 3.49 28.06 -0.25
N LYS A 52 2.87 28.49 -1.33
CA LYS A 52 2.22 29.80 -1.45
C LYS A 52 1.15 30.14 -0.40
N GLU A 53 0.61 29.19 0.32
CA GLU A 53 -0.57 29.48 1.12
C GLU A 53 -0.41 29.36 2.65
N ARG A 54 0.55 28.60 3.17
CA ARG A 54 0.67 28.38 4.62
C ARG A 54 2.08 28.36 5.21
N ILE A 55 3.15 28.19 4.43
CA ILE A 55 4.54 28.21 4.94
C ILE A 55 5.20 29.53 4.54
N VAL A 56 5.64 30.30 5.54
CA VAL A 56 6.18 31.65 5.37
C VAL A 56 7.60 31.68 5.91
N GLY A 57 8.50 32.34 5.16
CA GLY A 57 9.89 32.52 5.55
C GLY A 57 10.79 31.39 5.06
N ARG A 58 12.09 31.61 5.23
CA ARG A 58 13.15 30.68 4.88
C ARG A 58 13.70 30.02 6.14
N PHE A 59 13.92 28.73 6.09
CA PHE A 59 14.56 27.97 7.16
C PHE A 59 15.84 27.35 6.63
N GLN A 60 17.00 27.79 7.14
CA GLN A 60 18.31 27.27 6.72
C GLN A 60 19.12 26.87 7.95
N PHE A 61 19.76 25.70 7.87
CA PHE A 61 20.64 25.20 8.91
C PHE A 61 21.82 24.45 8.29
N ASN A 62 23.03 24.68 8.86
CA ASN A 62 24.26 24.03 8.45
C ASN A 62 24.81 23.09 9.52
N ASN A 63 24.32 23.18 10.75
CA ASN A 63 24.68 22.33 11.89
C ASN A 63 23.52 22.26 12.88
N ALA A 64 23.63 21.39 13.88
CA ALA A 64 22.58 21.15 14.86
C ALA A 64 22.28 22.36 15.75
N GLU A 65 23.27 23.21 16.04
CA GLU A 65 23.08 24.41 16.87
C GLU A 65 22.19 25.42 16.14
N GLU A 66 22.46 25.67 14.87
CA GLU A 66 21.60 26.50 14.00
C GLU A 66 20.20 25.91 13.84
N LEU A 67 20.11 24.57 13.63
CA LEU A 67 18.85 23.84 13.53
C LEU A 67 17.96 24.13 14.75
N PHE A 68 18.45 23.89 15.97
CA PHE A 68 17.65 24.10 17.19
C PHE A 68 17.32 25.56 17.47
N ALA A 69 18.24 26.47 17.14
CA ALA A 69 18.01 27.90 17.31
C ALA A 69 16.86 28.42 16.43
N GLN A 70 16.71 27.88 15.24
CA GLN A 70 15.73 28.33 14.23
C GLN A 70 14.44 27.53 14.24
N LEU A 71 14.46 26.23 14.63
CA LEU A 71 13.33 25.30 14.45
C LEU A 71 12.06 25.77 15.17
N ASN A 72 12.19 26.24 16.42
CA ASN A 72 11.05 26.70 17.20
C ASN A 72 10.40 27.94 16.57
N GLU A 73 11.20 28.94 16.18
CA GLU A 73 10.71 30.14 15.52
C GLU A 73 10.04 29.79 14.17
N PHE A 74 10.63 28.88 13.43
CA PHE A 74 10.08 28.43 12.14
C PHE A 74 8.73 27.74 12.30
N ILE A 75 8.57 26.88 13.32
CA ILE A 75 7.29 26.22 13.65
C ILE A 75 6.26 27.24 14.17
N GLU A 76 6.68 28.20 15.03
CA GLU A 76 5.78 29.24 15.52
C GLU A 76 5.18 30.07 14.39
N ASN A 77 5.98 30.38 13.39
CA ASN A 77 5.54 31.10 12.18
C ASN A 77 4.73 30.22 11.22
N ASN A 78 4.84 28.90 11.33
CA ASN A 78 4.21 27.94 10.44
C ASN A 78 3.50 26.82 11.23
N LYS A 79 2.37 27.15 11.85
CA LYS A 79 1.60 26.24 12.73
C LYS A 79 1.25 24.88 12.10
N VAL A 80 1.21 24.79 10.78
CA VAL A 80 1.01 23.55 10.04
C VAL A 80 2.11 22.52 10.30
N LEU A 81 3.27 22.94 10.79
CA LEU A 81 4.43 22.09 11.10
C LEU A 81 4.45 21.62 12.56
N GLU A 82 3.52 22.10 13.40
CA GLU A 82 3.47 21.74 14.82
C GLU A 82 3.30 20.22 15.01
N GLY A 83 4.13 19.65 15.90
CA GLY A 83 4.12 18.22 16.22
C GLY A 83 4.76 17.31 15.16
N LEU A 84 5.41 17.82 14.11
CA LEU A 84 6.03 16.98 13.08
C LEU A 84 7.47 16.54 13.40
N PHE A 85 8.15 17.14 14.41
CA PHE A 85 9.58 16.97 14.66
C PHE A 85 9.89 16.34 16.03
N GLU A 86 9.11 15.32 16.44
CA GLU A 86 9.26 14.70 17.77
C GLU A 86 10.58 13.95 17.92
N ASP A 87 11.09 13.30 16.86
CA ASP A 87 12.32 12.50 16.93
C ASP A 87 13.54 13.40 17.09
N ILE A 88 13.60 14.54 16.38
CA ILE A 88 14.66 15.55 16.53
C ILE A 88 14.64 16.15 17.94
N TYR A 89 13.47 16.50 18.48
CA TYR A 89 13.36 17.04 19.84
C TYR A 89 13.76 16.02 20.92
N ASN A 90 13.45 14.75 20.73
CA ASN A 90 13.86 13.69 21.66
C ASN A 90 15.38 13.55 21.73
N VAL A 91 16.09 13.71 20.61
CA VAL A 91 17.55 13.68 20.57
C VAL A 91 18.15 14.91 21.26
N SER A 92 17.59 16.10 21.06
CA SER A 92 18.07 17.32 21.68
C SER A 92 18.08 17.28 23.20
N ASN A 93 17.14 16.56 23.80
CA ASN A 93 16.95 16.45 25.23
C ASN A 93 17.80 15.37 25.91
N ASN A 94 18.26 14.34 25.17
CA ASN A 94 18.80 13.12 25.76
C ASN A 94 20.20 12.71 25.28
N SER A 95 20.80 13.39 24.28
CA SER A 95 22.02 12.94 23.62
C SER A 95 22.95 14.09 23.25
N ASP A 96 24.21 13.77 22.93
CA ASP A 96 25.09 14.71 22.26
C ASP A 96 24.58 14.98 20.83
N TYR A 97 23.79 16.04 20.70
CA TYR A 97 23.14 16.40 19.42
C TYR A 97 24.12 16.74 18.29
N ARG A 98 25.43 16.89 18.58
CA ARG A 98 26.46 17.13 17.56
C ARG A 98 26.61 15.99 16.57
N VAL A 99 26.11 14.80 16.89
CA VAL A 99 26.00 13.71 15.92
C VAL A 99 25.15 14.11 14.70
N LEU A 100 24.21 15.03 14.87
CA LEU A 100 23.36 15.55 13.80
C LEU A 100 24.14 16.35 12.77
N ASP A 101 25.27 17.00 13.15
CA ASP A 101 26.09 17.80 12.22
C ASP A 101 26.53 16.98 11.02
N SER A 102 27.01 15.75 11.26
CA SER A 102 27.43 14.86 10.18
C SER A 102 26.27 14.42 9.26
N VAL A 103 25.05 14.30 9.79
CA VAL A 103 23.87 14.00 8.99
C VAL A 103 23.45 15.21 8.18
N ILE A 104 23.51 16.39 8.78
CA ILE A 104 23.24 17.67 8.11
C ILE A 104 24.21 17.89 6.96
N ASP A 105 25.50 17.63 7.16
CA ASP A 105 26.51 17.70 6.10
C ASP A 105 26.16 16.76 4.92
N ILE A 106 25.82 15.50 5.22
CA ILE A 106 25.38 14.53 4.19
C ILE A 106 24.19 15.04 3.40
N LEU A 107 23.20 15.63 4.07
CA LEU A 107 22.01 16.19 3.43
C LEU A 107 22.32 17.47 2.63
N ASN A 108 23.27 18.28 3.09
CA ASN A 108 23.70 19.50 2.39
C ASN A 108 24.50 19.20 1.10
N ASP A 109 25.18 18.06 1.05
CA ASP A 109 25.94 17.62 -0.16
C ASP A 109 25.03 17.18 -1.31
N ILE A 110 23.72 17.07 -1.08
CA ILE A 110 22.76 16.66 -2.10
C ILE A 110 22.40 17.86 -2.99
N ASP A 111 22.51 17.68 -4.31
CA ASP A 111 22.06 18.67 -5.29
C ASP A 111 20.52 18.62 -5.46
N TYR A 112 19.82 19.38 -4.62
CA TYR A 112 18.36 19.53 -4.69
C TYR A 112 17.91 20.48 -5.80
N ASP A 113 18.81 21.28 -6.39
CA ASP A 113 18.49 22.28 -7.42
C ASP A 113 18.36 21.64 -8.81
N ASN A 114 18.65 20.36 -8.91
CA ASN A 114 18.41 19.64 -10.15
C ASN A 114 16.90 19.64 -10.45
N GLU A 115 16.48 20.41 -11.46
CA GLU A 115 15.07 20.59 -11.88
C GLU A 115 14.32 19.28 -12.18
N LYS A 116 15.05 18.15 -12.26
CA LYS A 116 14.51 16.82 -12.52
C LYS A 116 14.11 16.04 -11.25
N ILE A 117 14.39 16.59 -10.07
CA ILE A 117 14.05 15.95 -8.79
C ILE A 117 12.79 16.62 -8.23
N GLU A 118 11.68 15.89 -8.23
CA GLU A 118 10.46 16.28 -7.53
C GLU A 118 10.62 15.91 -6.05
N LEU A 119 10.49 16.89 -5.15
CA LEU A 119 10.82 16.73 -3.73
C LEU A 119 9.91 15.74 -3.02
N ASP A 120 8.63 15.72 -3.37
CA ASP A 120 7.64 14.77 -2.84
C ASP A 120 7.95 13.33 -3.31
N ILE A 121 8.37 13.15 -4.58
CA ILE A 121 8.79 11.85 -5.10
C ILE A 121 10.05 11.37 -4.39
N LEU A 122 11.03 12.25 -4.14
CA LEU A 122 12.24 11.90 -3.41
C LEU A 122 11.91 11.43 -1.99
N PHE A 123 11.06 12.15 -1.28
CA PHE A 123 10.66 11.78 0.08
C PHE A 123 9.86 10.46 0.10
N ARG A 124 8.95 10.27 -0.84
CA ARG A 124 8.17 9.03 -0.98
C ARG A 124 9.07 7.81 -1.22
N ASN A 125 10.04 7.93 -2.12
CA ASN A 125 11.01 6.87 -2.38
C ASN A 125 11.91 6.58 -1.16
N PHE A 126 12.28 7.63 -0.39
CA PHE A 126 12.97 7.44 0.88
C PHE A 126 12.14 6.59 1.85
N LEU A 127 10.86 6.88 2.01
CA LEU A 127 9.94 6.09 2.85
C LEU A 127 9.78 4.65 2.34
N ASP A 128 9.68 4.42 1.04
CA ASP A 128 9.63 3.09 0.45
C ASP A 128 10.92 2.29 0.72
N SER A 129 12.08 2.94 0.67
CA SER A 129 13.37 2.33 1.01
C SER A 129 13.44 1.94 2.49
N SER A 130 12.99 2.82 3.39
CA SER A 130 12.92 2.57 4.83
C SER A 130 11.93 1.47 5.21
N SER A 131 10.86 1.28 4.41
CA SER A 131 9.85 0.24 4.62
C SER A 131 10.36 -1.20 4.45
N LYS A 132 11.59 -1.37 3.97
CA LYS A 132 12.30 -2.66 3.96
C LYS A 132 12.84 -3.04 5.34
N SER A 133 12.86 -2.11 6.31
CA SER A 133 13.24 -2.38 7.70
C SER A 133 12.11 -3.09 8.45
N LYS A 134 12.48 -3.87 9.49
CA LYS A 134 11.50 -4.59 10.32
C LYS A 134 10.50 -3.68 11.04
N HIS A 135 10.87 -2.43 11.31
CA HIS A 135 10.05 -1.46 12.05
C HIS A 135 8.94 -0.83 11.21
N SER A 136 9.13 -0.78 9.89
CA SER A 136 8.21 -0.13 8.95
C SER A 136 7.45 -1.12 8.04
N MET A 137 7.61 -2.44 8.29
CA MET A 137 6.95 -3.48 7.50
C MET A 137 5.43 -3.35 7.55
N GLY A 138 4.80 -3.35 6.38
CA GLY A 138 3.34 -3.37 6.25
C GLY A 138 2.67 -2.01 6.33
N ILE A 139 3.40 -0.93 6.63
CA ILE A 139 2.82 0.44 6.70
C ILE A 139 2.63 1.03 5.30
N THR A 140 3.48 0.68 4.35
CA THR A 140 3.40 1.19 2.98
C THR A 140 2.92 0.13 2.00
N THR A 141 2.04 0.53 1.11
CA THR A 141 1.66 -0.25 -0.07
C THR A 141 2.78 -0.15 -1.11
N SER A 142 3.19 -1.27 -1.71
CA SER A 142 4.29 -1.29 -2.68
C SER A 142 4.02 -0.40 -3.91
N PRO A 143 5.06 0.14 -4.55
CA PRO A 143 4.91 1.02 -5.71
C PRO A 143 4.08 0.40 -6.84
N SER A 144 4.29 -0.87 -7.16
CA SER A 144 3.53 -1.55 -8.22
C SER A 144 2.04 -1.68 -7.91
N ILE A 145 1.66 -1.93 -6.65
CA ILE A 145 0.25 -1.99 -6.24
C ILE A 145 -0.36 -0.59 -6.29
N ARG A 146 0.37 0.44 -5.83
CA ARG A 146 -0.09 1.83 -5.91
C ARG A 146 -0.35 2.26 -7.36
N ALA A 147 0.61 2.00 -8.25
CA ALA A 147 0.50 2.31 -9.66
C ALA A 147 -0.70 1.60 -10.32
N LEU A 148 -0.89 0.31 -10.02
CA LEU A 148 -2.03 -0.46 -10.53
C LEU A 148 -3.36 0.13 -10.05
N ILE A 149 -3.52 0.41 -8.75
CA ILE A 149 -4.75 1.00 -8.20
C ILE A 149 -5.02 2.38 -8.82
N SER A 150 -3.99 3.22 -8.93
CA SER A 150 -4.10 4.54 -9.55
C SER A 150 -4.55 4.44 -11.01
N GLN A 151 -4.01 3.48 -11.75
CA GLN A 151 -4.34 3.25 -13.15
C GLN A 151 -5.78 2.71 -13.33
N LEU A 152 -6.26 1.83 -12.44
CA LEU A 152 -7.64 1.33 -12.43
C LEU A 152 -8.67 2.46 -12.19
N LEU A 153 -8.27 3.51 -11.51
CA LEU A 153 -9.13 4.65 -11.16
C LEU A 153 -9.00 5.85 -12.10
N ARG A 154 -8.05 5.87 -13.04
CA ARG A 154 -7.68 7.04 -13.85
C ARG A 154 -8.84 7.73 -14.58
N ASN A 155 -9.84 6.96 -15.00
CA ASN A 155 -11.00 7.45 -15.77
C ASN A 155 -12.24 7.72 -14.89
N ARG A 156 -12.10 7.65 -13.56
CA ARG A 156 -13.18 7.96 -12.61
C ARG A 156 -13.17 9.43 -12.23
N GLU A 157 -14.33 10.04 -12.14
CA GLU A 157 -14.49 11.34 -11.50
C GLU A 157 -14.48 11.14 -9.98
N ILE A 158 -13.45 11.65 -9.31
CA ILE A 158 -13.28 11.54 -7.87
C ILE A 158 -13.10 12.93 -7.28
N LYS A 159 -13.99 13.32 -6.38
CA LYS A 159 -13.91 14.57 -5.63
C LYS A 159 -13.34 14.35 -4.24
N ASP A 160 -13.85 13.35 -3.54
CA ASP A 160 -13.46 13.01 -2.18
C ASP A 160 -12.92 11.57 -2.13
N LEU A 161 -11.61 11.45 -1.89
CA LEU A 161 -10.89 10.19 -1.72
C LEU A 161 -10.67 9.93 -0.23
N TYR A 162 -11.03 8.75 0.25
CA TYR A 162 -10.81 8.34 1.64
C TYR A 162 -9.92 7.10 1.74
N ASN A 163 -9.08 7.09 2.78
CA ASN A 163 -8.31 5.92 3.16
C ASN A 163 -8.43 5.70 4.68
N PRO A 164 -9.20 4.68 5.14
CA PRO A 164 -9.41 4.41 6.55
C PRO A 164 -8.19 3.85 7.29
N THR A 165 -7.13 3.50 6.57
CA THR A 165 -5.84 3.01 7.09
C THR A 165 -4.73 3.65 6.27
N ILE A 166 -4.64 4.99 6.36
CA ILE A 166 -3.93 5.82 5.38
C ILE A 166 -2.43 5.52 5.33
N GLY A 167 -1.85 4.97 6.40
CA GLY A 167 -0.42 4.75 6.46
C GLY A 167 0.34 6.06 6.26
N TYR A 168 1.43 6.01 5.52
CA TYR A 168 2.18 7.20 5.14
C TYR A 168 1.49 8.08 4.08
N GLY A 169 0.32 7.70 3.57
CA GLY A 169 -0.42 8.46 2.57
C GLY A 169 -0.04 8.16 1.12
N SER A 170 1.02 7.38 0.88
CA SER A 170 1.58 7.16 -0.46
C SER A 170 0.57 6.60 -1.48
N LEU A 171 -0.34 5.69 -1.05
CA LEU A 171 -1.39 5.16 -1.93
C LEU A 171 -2.40 6.25 -2.34
N SER A 172 -2.84 7.05 -1.37
CA SER A 172 -3.80 8.14 -1.62
C SER A 172 -3.19 9.23 -2.52
N LEU A 173 -1.92 9.56 -2.31
CA LEU A 173 -1.18 10.52 -3.13
C LEU A 173 -0.97 10.02 -4.56
N GLU A 174 -0.67 8.73 -4.75
CA GLU A 174 -0.54 8.11 -6.06
C GLU A 174 -1.84 8.18 -6.87
N VAL A 175 -2.98 7.88 -6.23
CA VAL A 175 -4.30 8.04 -6.87
C VAL A 175 -4.58 9.51 -7.16
N ALA A 176 -4.32 10.39 -6.20
CA ALA A 176 -4.61 11.81 -6.32
C ALA A 176 -3.79 12.52 -7.41
N SER A 177 -2.59 11.99 -7.77
CA SER A 177 -1.75 12.55 -8.84
C SER A 177 -2.44 12.56 -10.21
N ASN A 178 -3.36 11.61 -10.44
CA ASN A 178 -4.13 11.49 -11.69
C ASN A 178 -5.44 12.29 -11.68
N HIS A 179 -5.80 12.95 -10.55
CA HIS A 179 -7.10 13.61 -10.39
C HIS A 179 -6.93 15.07 -9.94
N ARG A 180 -7.36 16.03 -10.76
CA ARG A 180 -7.29 17.45 -10.41
C ARG A 180 -8.35 17.81 -9.37
N GLY A 181 -7.94 18.56 -8.34
CA GLY A 181 -8.88 19.13 -7.37
C GLY A 181 -9.47 18.15 -6.35
N ILE A 182 -9.03 16.89 -6.34
CA ILE A 182 -9.42 15.87 -5.36
C ILE A 182 -9.07 16.30 -3.93
N ASN A 183 -9.93 15.99 -2.97
CA ASN A 183 -9.65 16.13 -1.54
C ASN A 183 -9.26 14.75 -0.98
N ILE A 184 -8.26 14.71 -0.11
CA ILE A 184 -7.82 13.49 0.57
C ILE A 184 -8.33 13.52 2.01
N TYR A 185 -8.94 12.42 2.41
CA TYR A 185 -9.35 12.12 3.78
C TYR A 185 -8.64 10.85 4.24
N GLY A 186 -8.20 10.82 5.48
CA GLY A 186 -7.51 9.65 5.98
C GLY A 186 -7.63 9.46 7.48
N GLN A 187 -7.42 8.24 7.91
CA GLN A 187 -7.35 7.88 9.31
C GLN A 187 -6.29 6.80 9.54
N ASP A 188 -5.57 6.88 10.63
CA ASP A 188 -4.67 5.83 11.11
C ASP A 188 -4.60 5.85 12.62
N ILE A 189 -4.39 4.69 13.24
CA ILE A 189 -4.29 4.57 14.69
C ILE A 189 -2.94 5.09 15.22
N ASN A 190 -1.91 5.02 14.40
CA ASN A 190 -0.52 5.34 14.77
C ASN A 190 -0.22 6.83 14.57
N SER A 191 0.11 7.54 15.65
CA SER A 191 0.44 8.97 15.61
C SER A 191 1.69 9.29 14.78
N GLU A 192 2.74 8.45 14.82
CA GLU A 192 3.94 8.62 14.01
C GLU A 192 3.60 8.53 12.51
N VAL A 193 2.79 7.54 12.14
CA VAL A 193 2.34 7.34 10.76
C VAL A 193 1.55 8.55 10.26
N ILE A 194 0.69 9.14 11.09
CA ILE A 194 -0.05 10.37 10.77
C ILE A 194 0.90 11.55 10.57
N ARG A 195 1.96 11.70 11.40
CA ARG A 195 2.97 12.75 11.20
C ARG A 195 3.66 12.63 9.84
N ILE A 196 4.07 11.41 9.47
CA ILE A 196 4.72 11.14 8.20
C ILE A 196 3.77 11.39 7.02
N CYS A 197 2.52 10.99 7.14
CA CYS A 197 1.48 11.29 6.15
C CYS A 197 1.34 12.81 5.92
N LYS A 198 1.30 13.58 7.00
CA LYS A 198 1.22 15.05 6.92
C LYS A 198 2.46 15.65 6.26
N MET A 199 3.67 15.14 6.54
CA MET A 199 4.89 15.55 5.85
C MET A 199 4.79 15.32 4.33
N GLN A 200 4.31 14.15 3.89
CA GLN A 200 4.11 13.88 2.47
C GLN A 200 3.08 14.83 1.84
N LEU A 201 1.95 15.07 2.50
CA LEU A 201 0.93 16.00 2.00
C LEU A 201 1.47 17.44 1.86
N ILE A 202 2.31 17.88 2.79
CA ILE A 202 2.96 19.19 2.71
C ILE A 202 3.86 19.26 1.47
N LEU A 203 4.75 18.27 1.26
CA LEU A 203 5.63 18.21 0.10
C LEU A 203 4.86 18.11 -1.22
N ASP A 204 3.72 17.40 -1.24
CA ASP A 204 2.81 17.30 -2.40
C ASP A 204 1.87 18.53 -2.56
N LYS A 205 2.12 19.62 -1.83
CA LYS A 205 1.34 20.88 -1.87
C LYS A 205 -0.14 20.74 -1.49
N ARG A 206 -0.47 19.75 -0.68
CA ARG A 206 -1.83 19.42 -0.24
C ARG A 206 -2.11 19.86 1.19
N ILE A 207 -1.62 21.03 1.55
CA ILE A 207 -1.80 21.60 2.91
C ILE A 207 -3.28 21.71 3.30
N LYS A 208 -4.16 21.92 2.32
CA LYS A 208 -5.63 21.96 2.53
C LYS A 208 -6.20 20.66 3.08
N ASP A 209 -5.54 19.52 2.84
CA ASP A 209 -6.03 18.20 3.21
C ASP A 209 -5.55 17.76 4.61
N LEU A 210 -4.65 18.52 5.27
CA LEU A 210 -4.04 18.14 6.55
C LEU A 210 -5.06 17.98 7.68
N ASP A 211 -6.11 18.79 7.71
CA ASP A 211 -7.16 18.74 8.72
C ASP A 211 -8.09 17.52 8.52
N ASN A 212 -8.06 16.90 7.34
CA ASN A 212 -8.81 15.69 7.01
C ASN A 212 -8.09 14.41 7.45
N ILE A 213 -6.83 14.51 7.92
CA ILE A 213 -6.03 13.36 8.35
C ILE A 213 -6.13 13.23 9.87
N ILE A 214 -6.81 12.18 10.32
CA ILE A 214 -7.26 12.00 11.70
C ILE A 214 -6.54 10.83 12.34
N GLN A 215 -6.00 11.03 13.55
CA GLN A 215 -5.50 9.92 14.36
C GLN A 215 -6.66 9.21 15.06
N GLY A 216 -6.70 7.89 14.97
CA GLY A 216 -7.67 7.07 15.71
C GLY A 216 -7.97 5.73 15.04
N ASN A 217 -8.62 4.87 15.79
CA ASN A 217 -9.08 3.57 15.30
C ASN A 217 -10.33 3.74 14.44
N THR A 218 -10.21 3.47 13.13
CA THR A 218 -11.29 3.66 12.16
C THR A 218 -12.50 2.74 12.38
N ILE A 219 -12.31 1.61 13.07
CA ILE A 219 -13.42 0.68 13.38
C ILE A 219 -14.15 1.13 14.63
N ILE A 220 -13.45 1.38 15.73
CA ILE A 220 -14.08 1.72 17.02
C ILE A 220 -14.58 3.18 17.02
N ASN A 221 -13.76 4.08 16.47
CA ASN A 221 -14.01 5.51 16.50
C ASN A 221 -13.71 6.15 15.14
N PRO A 222 -14.56 5.94 14.13
CA PRO A 222 -14.39 6.58 12.82
C PRO A 222 -14.44 8.10 12.98
N GLY A 223 -13.37 8.77 12.52
CA GLY A 223 -13.19 10.23 12.67
C GLY A 223 -13.83 11.04 11.55
N ASN A 224 -13.93 10.46 10.35
CA ASN A 224 -14.52 11.15 9.20
C ASN A 224 -16.04 11.00 9.23
N VAL A 225 -16.70 11.96 9.92
CA VAL A 225 -18.15 11.97 10.18
C VAL A 225 -18.75 13.34 9.87
N GLU A 226 -20.04 13.36 9.55
CA GLU A 226 -20.84 14.56 9.39
C GLU A 226 -21.95 14.56 10.45
N GLY A 227 -21.69 15.26 11.55
CA GLY A 227 -22.57 15.19 12.73
C GLY A 227 -22.62 13.79 13.34
N ASN A 228 -23.78 13.12 13.21
CA ASN A 228 -23.99 11.77 13.76
C ASN A 228 -23.97 10.66 12.70
N VAL A 229 -23.56 10.93 11.48
CA VAL A 229 -23.48 9.95 10.37
C VAL A 229 -22.07 9.82 9.85
N LEU A 230 -21.74 8.66 9.29
CA LEU A 230 -20.50 8.47 8.57
C LEU A 230 -20.50 9.37 7.31
N ARG A 231 -19.43 10.11 7.11
CA ARG A 231 -19.20 10.79 5.83
C ARG A 231 -19.13 9.74 4.71
N LYS A 232 -19.68 10.09 3.56
CA LYS A 232 -19.67 9.25 2.37
C LYS A 232 -18.68 9.78 1.34
N PHE A 233 -18.01 8.86 0.62
CA PHE A 233 -16.92 9.16 -0.30
C PHE A 233 -17.19 8.59 -1.68
N ASP A 234 -16.67 9.28 -2.70
CA ASP A 234 -16.76 8.84 -4.10
C ASP A 234 -15.80 7.66 -4.35
N CYS A 235 -14.64 7.72 -3.71
CA CYS A 235 -13.62 6.70 -3.83
C CYS A 235 -12.98 6.37 -2.48
N ILE A 236 -12.75 5.09 -2.23
CA ILE A 236 -11.98 4.63 -1.08
C ILE A 236 -10.87 3.70 -1.58
N VAL A 237 -9.64 3.95 -1.12
CA VAL A 237 -8.52 3.04 -1.37
C VAL A 237 -7.85 2.71 -0.05
N CYS A 238 -7.59 1.44 0.22
CA CYS A 238 -6.87 1.08 1.43
C CYS A 238 -6.15 -0.27 1.33
N ASN A 239 -5.14 -0.38 2.15
CA ASN A 239 -4.41 -1.60 2.43
C ASN A 239 -4.45 -1.79 3.97
N PRO A 240 -5.52 -2.38 4.50
CA PRO A 240 -5.68 -2.53 5.94
C PRO A 240 -4.71 -3.56 6.52
N PRO A 241 -4.46 -3.54 7.84
CA PRO A 241 -3.68 -4.59 8.47
C PRO A 241 -4.42 -5.93 8.40
N TYR A 242 -3.73 -7.02 7.98
CA TYR A 242 -4.33 -8.33 7.77
C TYR A 242 -4.46 -9.13 9.05
N GLY A 243 -5.59 -9.82 9.22
CA GLY A 243 -5.80 -10.79 10.28
C GLY A 243 -5.74 -10.21 11.69
N VAL A 244 -6.10 -8.96 11.88
CA VAL A 244 -6.12 -8.29 13.20
C VAL A 244 -7.09 -9.01 14.14
N ARG A 245 -6.59 -9.43 15.32
CA ARG A 245 -7.39 -10.15 16.31
C ARG A 245 -8.20 -9.20 17.19
N ASP A 246 -7.57 -8.14 17.67
CA ASP A 246 -8.18 -7.16 18.59
C ASP A 246 -8.68 -5.94 17.81
N TRP A 247 -9.58 -6.17 16.86
CA TRP A 247 -10.08 -5.13 15.96
C TRP A 247 -11.21 -4.25 16.55
N GLY A 248 -11.64 -4.52 17.79
CA GLY A 248 -12.74 -3.81 18.45
C GLY A 248 -14.07 -4.57 18.45
N TYR A 249 -14.02 -5.92 18.41
CA TYR A 249 -15.21 -6.76 18.33
C TYR A 249 -16.19 -6.50 19.47
N GLU A 250 -15.72 -6.45 20.73
CA GLU A 250 -16.58 -6.30 21.91
C GLU A 250 -17.21 -4.90 21.97
N GLU A 251 -16.44 -3.87 21.61
CA GLU A 251 -16.92 -2.50 21.55
C GLU A 251 -18.07 -2.36 20.54
N ILE A 252 -17.87 -2.90 19.33
CA ILE A 252 -18.86 -2.84 18.26
C ILE A 252 -20.06 -3.73 18.55
N LEU A 253 -19.87 -4.92 19.13
CA LEU A 253 -20.97 -5.79 19.52
C LEU A 253 -21.90 -5.11 20.54
N ASN A 254 -21.32 -4.34 21.46
CA ASN A 254 -22.09 -3.60 22.46
C ASN A 254 -22.77 -2.36 21.87
N TYR A 255 -22.09 -1.65 20.99
CA TYR A 255 -22.63 -0.42 20.39
C TYR A 255 -21.96 -0.05 19.06
N ASP A 256 -22.64 -0.28 17.97
CA ASP A 256 -22.27 0.27 16.65
C ASP A 256 -23.08 1.53 16.35
N LYS A 257 -22.53 2.68 16.71
CA LYS A 257 -23.17 4.00 16.56
C LYS A 257 -23.72 4.26 15.16
N TYR A 258 -23.08 3.71 14.11
CA TYR A 258 -23.40 4.01 12.73
C TYR A 258 -24.13 2.86 12.02
N ASN A 259 -24.52 1.81 12.75
CA ASN A 259 -25.20 0.62 12.22
C ASN A 259 -24.49 -0.01 11.00
N ARG A 260 -23.15 -0.03 11.05
CA ARG A 260 -22.31 -0.53 9.93
C ARG A 260 -22.42 -2.05 9.76
N PHE A 261 -22.54 -2.75 10.88
CA PHE A 261 -22.51 -4.22 10.92
C PHE A 261 -23.90 -4.86 10.79
N HIS A 262 -24.85 -4.16 10.14
CA HIS A 262 -26.20 -4.67 9.90
C HIS A 262 -26.25 -5.96 9.04
N ARG A 263 -25.20 -6.20 8.21
CA ARG A 263 -25.08 -7.45 7.44
C ARG A 263 -24.67 -8.63 8.30
N GLY A 264 -24.11 -8.41 9.47
CA GLY A 264 -23.62 -9.41 10.41
C GLY A 264 -22.27 -9.01 11.00
N MET A 265 -21.91 -9.65 12.11
CA MET A 265 -20.63 -9.43 12.75
C MET A 265 -19.54 -10.27 12.10
N PRO A 266 -18.38 -9.68 11.80
CA PRO A 266 -17.18 -10.42 11.39
C PRO A 266 -16.70 -11.38 12.49
N SER A 267 -15.75 -12.24 12.14
CA SER A 267 -15.10 -13.11 13.12
C SER A 267 -14.40 -12.29 14.20
N LYS A 268 -14.57 -12.68 15.48
CA LYS A 268 -13.87 -12.04 16.61
C LYS A 268 -12.35 -12.12 16.46
N SER A 269 -11.86 -13.20 15.87
CA SER A 269 -10.41 -13.50 15.72
C SER A 269 -9.77 -12.92 14.47
N LEU A 270 -10.56 -12.34 13.54
CA LEU A 270 -10.07 -11.84 12.25
C LEU A 270 -10.85 -10.58 11.86
N GLY A 271 -10.14 -9.45 11.76
CA GLY A 271 -10.73 -8.14 11.50
C GLY A 271 -10.90 -7.76 10.02
N ASP A 272 -10.47 -8.60 9.07
CA ASP A 272 -10.47 -8.25 7.65
C ASP A 272 -11.86 -7.75 7.19
N TYR A 273 -12.91 -8.50 7.51
CA TYR A 273 -14.29 -8.09 7.19
C TYR A 273 -14.83 -6.90 8.01
N ALA A 274 -14.18 -6.54 9.12
CA ALA A 274 -14.53 -5.30 9.81
C ALA A 274 -14.09 -4.07 9.00
N PHE A 275 -12.89 -4.11 8.41
CA PHE A 275 -12.43 -3.07 7.50
C PHE A 275 -13.24 -3.03 6.20
N ILE A 276 -13.55 -4.19 5.59
CA ILE A 276 -14.43 -4.27 4.41
C ILE A 276 -15.79 -3.62 4.71
N THR A 277 -16.39 -3.95 5.84
CA THR A 277 -17.69 -3.36 6.27
C THR A 277 -17.58 -1.85 6.44
N GLN A 278 -16.55 -1.36 7.15
CA GLN A 278 -16.30 0.09 7.31
C GLN A 278 -16.18 0.81 5.97
N VAL A 279 -15.41 0.24 5.04
CA VAL A 279 -15.22 0.78 3.69
C VAL A 279 -16.54 0.88 2.94
N ILE A 280 -17.29 -0.23 2.87
CA ILE A 280 -18.58 -0.26 2.15
C ILE A 280 -19.56 0.75 2.74
N GLU A 281 -19.63 0.84 4.07
CA GLU A 281 -20.54 1.79 4.73
C GLU A 281 -20.09 3.25 4.61
N SER A 282 -18.86 3.51 4.22
CA SER A 282 -18.36 4.86 3.94
C SER A 282 -18.46 5.27 2.46
N LEU A 283 -18.91 4.39 1.56
CA LEU A 283 -19.11 4.71 0.15
C LEU A 283 -20.43 5.46 -0.12
N ASN A 284 -20.38 6.39 -1.05
CA ASN A 284 -21.57 6.97 -1.71
C ASN A 284 -22.39 5.89 -2.44
N SER A 285 -23.58 6.21 -2.88
CA SER A 285 -24.49 5.29 -3.60
C SER A 285 -23.93 4.76 -4.92
N ASP A 286 -23.02 5.47 -5.56
CA ASP A 286 -22.31 5.14 -6.79
C ASP A 286 -20.78 5.08 -6.58
N GLY A 287 -20.35 5.10 -5.32
CA GLY A 287 -18.95 5.09 -4.91
C GLY A 287 -18.25 3.76 -5.22
N ILE A 288 -16.94 3.86 -5.39
CA ILE A 288 -16.05 2.73 -5.67
C ILE A 288 -15.00 2.59 -4.56
N ALA A 289 -14.67 1.36 -4.18
CA ALA A 289 -13.52 1.09 -3.32
C ALA A 289 -12.60 0.04 -3.94
N ILE A 290 -11.29 0.23 -3.75
CA ILE A 290 -10.28 -0.78 -4.06
C ILE A 290 -9.52 -1.10 -2.78
N MET A 291 -9.61 -2.35 -2.34
CA MET A 291 -8.94 -2.84 -1.14
C MET A 291 -7.87 -3.87 -1.50
N VAL A 292 -6.73 -3.79 -0.83
CA VAL A 292 -5.69 -4.82 -0.88
C VAL A 292 -5.97 -5.80 0.25
N GLU A 293 -6.29 -7.04 -0.08
CA GLU A 293 -6.75 -8.04 0.89
C GLU A 293 -6.00 -9.38 0.75
N PRO A 294 -5.77 -10.11 1.85
CA PRO A 294 -5.18 -11.44 1.77
C PRO A 294 -6.15 -12.42 1.11
N ALA A 295 -5.62 -13.44 0.43
CA ALA A 295 -6.43 -14.42 -0.31
C ALA A 295 -7.51 -15.10 0.56
N GLY A 296 -7.29 -15.22 1.87
CA GLY A 296 -8.23 -15.85 2.79
C GLY A 296 -9.63 -15.23 2.80
N VAL A 297 -9.77 -13.92 2.60
CA VAL A 297 -11.08 -13.24 2.59
C VAL A 297 -11.99 -13.73 1.47
N LEU A 298 -11.41 -14.29 0.40
CA LEU A 298 -12.15 -14.76 -0.76
C LEU A 298 -12.86 -16.10 -0.54
N PHE A 299 -12.42 -16.90 0.46
CA PHE A 299 -12.92 -18.28 0.60
C PHE A 299 -13.14 -18.77 2.04
N ARG A 300 -12.66 -18.04 3.08
CA ARG A 300 -12.92 -18.48 4.46
C ARG A 300 -14.43 -18.60 4.71
N GLU A 301 -14.81 -19.61 5.47
CA GLU A 301 -16.21 -19.95 5.82
C GLU A 301 -16.65 -19.26 7.12
N GLY A 302 -17.81 -19.67 7.65
CA GLY A 302 -18.38 -19.12 8.89
C GLY A 302 -18.92 -17.70 8.72
N ALA A 303 -18.66 -16.83 9.69
CA ALA A 303 -19.17 -15.45 9.67
C ALA A 303 -18.70 -14.68 8.42
N GLU A 304 -17.45 -14.87 7.99
CA GLU A 304 -16.91 -14.23 6.79
C GLU A 304 -17.57 -14.74 5.52
N GLY A 305 -17.85 -16.05 5.44
CA GLY A 305 -18.59 -16.64 4.32
C GLY A 305 -19.99 -16.05 4.17
N LEU A 306 -20.71 -15.86 5.29
CA LEU A 306 -22.05 -15.24 5.30
C LEU A 306 -22.00 -13.76 4.88
N LEU A 307 -21.01 -13.01 5.33
CA LEU A 307 -20.81 -11.61 4.92
C LEU A 307 -20.51 -11.52 3.42
N ARG A 308 -19.61 -12.36 2.91
CA ARG A 308 -19.26 -12.43 1.50
C ARG A 308 -20.47 -12.77 0.64
N GLN A 309 -21.29 -13.75 1.06
CA GLN A 309 -22.55 -14.08 0.40
C GLN A 309 -23.43 -12.85 0.26
N LYS A 310 -23.67 -12.11 1.34
CA LYS A 310 -24.52 -10.89 1.30
C LYS A 310 -23.96 -9.84 0.35
N LEU A 311 -22.64 -9.61 0.35
CA LEU A 311 -22.02 -8.66 -0.55
C LEU A 311 -22.14 -9.04 -2.03
N VAL A 312 -22.11 -10.34 -2.35
CA VAL A 312 -22.39 -10.86 -3.69
C VAL A 312 -23.87 -10.68 -4.06
N GLU A 313 -24.79 -11.04 -3.15
CA GLU A 313 -26.24 -10.90 -3.35
C GLU A 313 -26.68 -9.43 -3.50
N GLU A 314 -26.04 -8.51 -2.79
CA GLU A 314 -26.23 -7.05 -2.93
C GLU A 314 -25.58 -6.49 -4.19
N ASN A 315 -24.89 -7.31 -4.97
CA ASN A 315 -24.19 -6.93 -6.20
C ASN A 315 -23.15 -5.81 -6.03
N ILE A 316 -22.46 -5.78 -4.88
CA ILE A 316 -21.46 -4.74 -4.54
C ILE A 316 -20.06 -5.11 -5.03
N ILE A 317 -19.71 -6.41 -5.06
CA ILE A 317 -18.39 -6.87 -5.52
C ILE A 317 -18.34 -6.78 -7.05
N ASP A 318 -17.43 -5.97 -7.57
CA ASP A 318 -17.29 -5.73 -9.02
C ASP A 318 -16.22 -6.58 -9.67
N THR A 319 -15.02 -6.60 -9.07
CA THR A 319 -13.86 -7.28 -9.66
C THR A 319 -12.95 -7.85 -8.57
N VAL A 320 -12.34 -8.99 -8.82
CA VAL A 320 -11.31 -9.60 -8.00
C VAL A 320 -10.06 -9.84 -8.86
N ILE A 321 -8.93 -9.24 -8.46
CA ILE A 321 -7.66 -9.35 -9.18
C ILE A 321 -6.66 -10.09 -8.29
N SER A 322 -6.22 -11.28 -8.70
CA SER A 322 -5.17 -12.04 -8.03
C SER A 322 -3.80 -11.48 -8.42
N LEU A 323 -2.98 -11.17 -7.41
CA LEU A 323 -1.64 -10.61 -7.60
C LEU A 323 -0.55 -11.68 -7.34
N PRO A 324 0.63 -11.54 -7.96
CA PRO A 324 1.79 -12.39 -7.68
C PRO A 324 2.18 -12.39 -6.20
N ASN A 325 2.85 -13.44 -5.76
CA ASN A 325 3.45 -13.48 -4.43
C ASN A 325 4.56 -12.43 -4.28
N ASN A 326 4.86 -12.07 -3.05
CA ASN A 326 5.92 -11.10 -2.70
C ASN A 326 5.70 -9.69 -3.28
N MET A 327 4.46 -9.28 -3.47
CA MET A 327 4.12 -7.91 -3.93
C MET A 327 4.15 -6.88 -2.79
N MET A 328 4.17 -7.30 -1.53
CA MET A 328 4.20 -6.43 -0.36
C MET A 328 5.55 -6.47 0.33
N PHE A 329 5.97 -5.35 0.93
CA PHE A 329 7.19 -5.28 1.72
C PHE A 329 7.10 -6.21 2.94
N GLY A 330 8.15 -7.01 3.14
CA GLY A 330 8.33 -7.82 4.35
C GLY A 330 7.40 -9.01 4.54
N THR A 331 6.52 -9.32 3.59
CA THR A 331 5.64 -10.49 3.65
C THR A 331 5.51 -11.19 2.29
N ALA A 332 5.44 -12.51 2.34
CA ALA A 332 5.16 -13.34 1.17
C ALA A 332 3.67 -13.70 1.02
N ILE A 333 2.81 -13.11 1.86
CA ILE A 333 1.36 -13.40 1.83
C ILE A 333 0.82 -12.99 0.45
N PRO A 334 0.14 -13.91 -0.28
CA PRO A 334 -0.52 -13.57 -1.52
C PRO A 334 -1.68 -12.62 -1.25
N VAL A 335 -1.72 -11.53 -1.99
CA VAL A 335 -2.77 -10.52 -1.87
C VAL A 335 -3.57 -10.38 -3.16
N ASN A 336 -4.79 -9.88 -3.01
CA ASN A 336 -5.70 -9.61 -4.11
C ASN A 336 -6.16 -8.16 -4.02
N LEU A 337 -6.53 -7.57 -5.15
CA LEU A 337 -7.34 -6.37 -5.15
C LEU A 337 -8.81 -6.79 -5.25
N ILE A 338 -9.61 -6.31 -4.31
CA ILE A 338 -11.06 -6.45 -4.36
C ILE A 338 -11.65 -5.09 -4.66
N ILE A 339 -12.39 -5.00 -5.74
CA ILE A 339 -13.08 -3.78 -6.17
C ILE A 339 -14.54 -3.89 -5.80
N PHE A 340 -14.99 -2.98 -4.93
CA PHE A 340 -16.39 -2.81 -4.55
C PHE A 340 -16.95 -1.60 -5.31
N ASN A 341 -18.15 -1.72 -5.87
CA ASN A 341 -18.79 -0.67 -6.64
C ASN A 341 -20.28 -0.65 -6.34
N LYS A 342 -20.75 0.31 -5.56
CA LYS A 342 -22.17 0.45 -5.21
C LYS A 342 -23.04 0.85 -6.39
N GLY A 343 -22.46 1.53 -7.40
CA GLY A 343 -23.15 1.93 -8.63
C GLY A 343 -23.20 0.83 -9.69
N LYS A 344 -22.73 -0.39 -9.40
CA LYS A 344 -22.69 -1.50 -10.32
C LYS A 344 -24.09 -1.92 -10.80
N LYS A 345 -24.25 -2.06 -12.11
CA LYS A 345 -25.52 -2.45 -12.73
C LYS A 345 -25.50 -3.84 -13.36
N LYS A 346 -24.31 -4.38 -13.65
CA LYS A 346 -24.12 -5.72 -14.22
C LYS A 346 -24.15 -6.77 -13.12
N ASN A 347 -24.74 -7.92 -13.40
CA ASN A 347 -24.87 -9.01 -12.42
C ASN A 347 -23.79 -10.08 -12.62
N ASP A 348 -22.55 -9.65 -12.85
CA ASP A 348 -21.38 -10.49 -12.98
C ASP A 348 -20.24 -9.98 -12.08
N ILE A 349 -19.25 -10.81 -11.79
CA ILE A 349 -17.99 -10.41 -11.18
C ILE A 349 -16.87 -10.69 -12.18
N LEU A 350 -15.99 -9.72 -12.41
CA LEU A 350 -14.80 -9.90 -13.23
C LEU A 350 -13.67 -10.48 -12.39
N PHE A 351 -13.11 -11.60 -12.82
CA PHE A 351 -11.91 -12.18 -12.24
C PHE A 351 -10.72 -11.93 -13.17
N ILE A 352 -9.56 -11.53 -12.60
CA ILE A 352 -8.31 -11.32 -13.34
C ILE A 352 -7.19 -12.01 -12.56
N ASP A 353 -6.41 -12.86 -13.24
CA ASP A 353 -5.26 -13.56 -12.65
C ASP A 353 -3.94 -13.00 -13.21
N VAL A 354 -3.35 -12.07 -12.45
CA VAL A 354 -2.04 -11.49 -12.79
C VAL A 354 -0.91 -12.40 -12.31
N ALA A 355 -1.19 -13.27 -11.32
CA ALA A 355 -0.16 -14.06 -10.66
C ALA A 355 0.57 -15.02 -11.61
N LYS A 356 -0.11 -15.49 -12.66
CA LYS A 356 0.42 -16.46 -13.63
C LYS A 356 1.35 -15.85 -14.68
N GLU A 357 1.21 -14.57 -14.97
CA GLU A 357 1.98 -13.92 -16.05
C GLU A 357 3.22 -13.16 -15.55
N VAL A 358 3.48 -13.14 -14.26
CA VAL A 358 4.58 -12.37 -13.67
C VAL A 358 5.55 -13.27 -12.95
N MET A 359 6.84 -13.15 -13.29
CA MET A 359 7.91 -13.86 -12.57
C MET A 359 8.04 -13.34 -11.13
N VAL A 360 7.88 -14.25 -10.16
CA VAL A 360 7.99 -13.91 -8.74
C VAL A 360 9.45 -13.64 -8.36
N ASN A 361 9.71 -12.46 -7.81
CA ASN A 361 10.99 -12.12 -7.21
C ASN A 361 11.00 -12.49 -5.72
N LYS A 362 12.13 -13.02 -5.22
CA LYS A 362 12.26 -13.44 -3.81
C LYS A 362 12.22 -12.26 -2.81
N VAL A 363 12.60 -11.07 -3.23
CA VAL A 363 12.66 -9.89 -2.36
C VAL A 363 11.38 -9.06 -2.48
N LEU A 364 11.07 -8.62 -3.69
CA LEU A 364 9.87 -7.85 -4.02
C LEU A 364 9.53 -8.09 -5.48
N THR A 365 8.33 -8.57 -5.74
CA THR A 365 7.80 -8.70 -7.10
C THR A 365 7.23 -7.36 -7.56
N THR A 366 7.56 -6.97 -8.78
CA THR A 366 7.07 -5.73 -9.39
C THR A 366 6.31 -6.03 -10.67
N LEU A 367 5.33 -5.20 -11.00
CA LEU A 367 4.62 -5.24 -12.27
C LEU A 367 5.30 -4.30 -13.28
N SER A 368 5.41 -4.74 -14.52
CA SER A 368 5.80 -3.84 -15.60
C SER A 368 4.67 -2.86 -15.94
N ASN A 369 5.00 -1.74 -16.57
CA ASN A 369 3.99 -0.78 -17.02
C ASN A 369 3.02 -1.42 -18.01
N GLU A 370 3.51 -2.31 -18.89
CA GLU A 370 2.68 -3.04 -19.86
C GLU A 370 1.65 -3.94 -19.14
N MET A 371 2.05 -4.59 -18.03
CA MET A 371 1.13 -5.40 -17.23
C MET A 371 0.08 -4.53 -16.53
N VAL A 372 0.47 -3.40 -15.96
CA VAL A 372 -0.45 -2.44 -15.32
C VAL A 372 -1.48 -1.95 -16.34
N GLU A 373 -1.05 -1.56 -17.55
CA GLU A 373 -1.93 -1.13 -18.65
C GLU A 373 -2.85 -2.26 -19.12
N LYS A 374 -2.33 -3.49 -19.26
CA LYS A 374 -3.13 -4.67 -19.64
C LYS A 374 -4.26 -4.90 -18.66
N VAL A 375 -3.95 -4.93 -17.35
CA VAL A 375 -4.97 -5.14 -16.30
C VAL A 375 -6.00 -4.02 -16.30
N ALA A 376 -5.57 -2.76 -16.40
CA ALA A 376 -6.48 -1.61 -16.42
C ALA A 376 -7.42 -1.65 -17.63
N LYS A 377 -6.92 -2.00 -18.81
CA LYS A 377 -7.72 -2.15 -20.02
C LYS A 377 -8.75 -3.28 -19.88
N VAL A 378 -8.34 -4.44 -19.36
CA VAL A 378 -9.26 -5.57 -19.11
C VAL A 378 -10.34 -5.19 -18.11
N TYR A 379 -9.98 -4.46 -17.04
CA TYR A 379 -10.95 -3.96 -16.07
C TYR A 379 -11.95 -3.00 -16.69
N GLU A 380 -11.50 -2.03 -17.48
CA GLU A 380 -12.34 -0.99 -18.09
C GLU A 380 -13.31 -1.59 -19.15
N GLU A 381 -12.78 -2.39 -20.04
CA GLU A 381 -13.53 -2.98 -21.16
C GLU A 381 -14.32 -4.25 -20.75
N ARG A 382 -13.95 -4.89 -19.63
CA ARG A 382 -14.56 -6.11 -19.08
C ARG A 382 -14.68 -7.24 -20.11
N PHE A 383 -13.59 -7.63 -20.74
CA PHE A 383 -13.61 -8.76 -21.67
C PHE A 383 -12.86 -9.97 -21.08
N ASP A 384 -13.23 -11.16 -21.62
CA ASP A 384 -12.64 -12.42 -21.23
C ASP A 384 -11.36 -12.66 -22.05
N ILE A 385 -10.30 -13.09 -21.37
CA ILE A 385 -9.05 -13.55 -21.98
C ILE A 385 -8.75 -14.92 -21.38
N GLU A 386 -8.61 -15.95 -22.24
CA GLU A 386 -8.28 -17.30 -21.81
C GLU A 386 -7.04 -17.33 -20.91
N GLY A 387 -7.14 -17.98 -19.74
CA GLY A 387 -6.08 -18.07 -18.76
C GLY A 387 -5.76 -16.78 -17.99
N PHE A 388 -6.40 -15.64 -18.30
CA PHE A 388 -6.08 -14.36 -17.67
C PHE A 388 -7.29 -13.65 -17.04
N SER A 389 -8.44 -13.59 -17.72
CA SER A 389 -9.62 -12.89 -17.19
C SER A 389 -10.92 -13.53 -17.62
N ARG A 390 -11.93 -13.51 -16.73
CA ARG A 390 -13.25 -14.04 -17.00
C ARG A 390 -14.33 -13.29 -16.23
N LYS A 391 -15.44 -12.98 -16.91
CA LYS A 391 -16.69 -12.54 -16.26
C LYS A 391 -17.45 -13.78 -15.81
N VAL A 392 -17.89 -13.76 -14.56
CA VAL A 392 -18.62 -14.88 -13.95
C VAL A 392 -19.94 -14.38 -13.42
N ASP A 393 -21.02 -15.00 -13.84
CA ASP A 393 -22.37 -14.67 -13.37
C ASP A 393 -22.55 -15.06 -11.89
N VAL A 394 -23.38 -14.31 -11.18
CA VAL A 394 -23.66 -14.56 -9.76
C VAL A 394 -24.20 -15.97 -9.52
N GLU A 395 -24.95 -16.55 -10.44
CA GLU A 395 -25.46 -17.92 -10.33
C GLU A 395 -24.32 -18.96 -10.25
N GLU A 396 -23.27 -18.81 -11.06
CA GLU A 396 -22.09 -19.68 -10.99
C GLU A 396 -21.35 -19.50 -9.65
N ILE A 397 -21.26 -18.26 -9.13
CA ILE A 397 -20.64 -17.97 -7.85
C ILE A 397 -21.45 -18.61 -6.70
N GLN A 398 -22.76 -18.54 -6.73
CA GLN A 398 -23.64 -19.22 -5.79
C GLN A 398 -23.43 -20.73 -5.79
N ASN A 399 -23.37 -21.34 -6.97
CA ASN A 399 -23.09 -22.78 -7.13
C ASN A 399 -21.70 -23.18 -6.61
N ASN A 400 -20.77 -22.22 -6.50
CA ASN A 400 -19.45 -22.37 -5.87
C ASN A 400 -19.43 -21.94 -4.40
N ASN A 401 -20.58 -21.90 -3.70
CA ASN A 401 -20.70 -21.50 -2.29
C ASN A 401 -20.12 -20.08 -1.99
N PHE A 402 -20.33 -19.15 -2.90
CA PHE A 402 -19.82 -17.78 -2.81
C PHE A 402 -18.31 -17.68 -2.62
N ASN A 403 -17.56 -18.69 -3.04
CA ASN A 403 -16.12 -18.68 -3.04
C ASN A 403 -15.63 -17.81 -4.19
N LEU A 404 -14.79 -16.79 -3.90
CA LEU A 404 -14.28 -15.82 -4.87
C LEU A 404 -12.81 -16.05 -5.23
N ASN A 405 -12.25 -17.23 -4.91
CA ASN A 405 -10.88 -17.54 -5.28
C ASN A 405 -10.74 -17.55 -6.81
N VAL A 406 -9.88 -16.68 -7.33
CA VAL A 406 -9.69 -16.44 -8.78
C VAL A 406 -9.39 -17.72 -9.55
N GLN A 407 -8.54 -18.62 -8.98
CA GLN A 407 -8.17 -19.88 -9.62
C GLN A 407 -9.35 -20.87 -9.85
N ARG A 408 -10.51 -20.63 -9.23
CA ARG A 408 -11.71 -21.43 -9.49
C ARG A 408 -12.41 -21.08 -10.82
N TYR A 409 -12.18 -19.85 -11.29
CA TYR A 409 -12.89 -19.27 -12.42
C TYR A 409 -12.02 -19.08 -13.65
N ILE A 410 -10.71 -19.06 -13.47
CA ILE A 410 -9.74 -18.92 -14.57
C ILE A 410 -8.99 -20.25 -14.72
N GLU A 411 -9.31 -20.97 -15.79
CA GLU A 411 -8.68 -22.26 -16.11
C GLU A 411 -7.19 -22.06 -16.41
N GLU A 412 -6.38 -23.02 -15.99
CA GLU A 412 -4.99 -23.10 -16.43
C GLU A 412 -4.97 -23.49 -17.92
N ILE A 413 -4.27 -22.70 -18.71
CA ILE A 413 -3.88 -23.14 -20.05
C ILE A 413 -2.85 -24.26 -19.82
N ILE A 414 -3.34 -25.48 -19.71
CA ILE A 414 -2.48 -26.65 -19.84
C ILE A 414 -2.16 -26.72 -21.34
N GLU A 415 -1.01 -26.18 -21.76
CA GLU A 415 -0.45 -26.59 -23.04
C GLU A 415 -0.41 -28.13 -22.98
N LYS A 416 -1.34 -28.76 -23.65
CA LYS A 416 -1.24 -30.19 -23.96
C LYS A 416 -0.01 -30.30 -24.83
N GLU A 417 1.18 -30.44 -24.23
CA GLU A 417 2.26 -31.08 -24.93
C GLU A 417 1.63 -32.37 -25.50
N SER A 418 1.54 -32.45 -26.81
CA SER A 418 1.19 -33.68 -27.47
C SER A 418 2.36 -34.64 -27.22
N LEU A 419 2.34 -35.26 -26.04
CA LEU A 419 3.29 -36.29 -25.68
C LEU A 419 3.05 -37.43 -26.66
N ASP A 420 3.92 -37.55 -27.66
CA ASP A 420 3.92 -38.71 -28.52
C ASP A 420 4.29 -39.94 -27.69
N ILE A 421 3.36 -40.84 -27.49
CA ILE A 421 3.52 -42.08 -26.73
C ILE A 421 4.78 -42.84 -27.21
N ASN A 422 5.11 -42.73 -28.49
CA ASN A 422 6.31 -43.36 -29.06
C ASN A 422 7.60 -42.67 -28.58
N ASP A 423 7.60 -41.36 -28.37
CA ASP A 423 8.79 -40.64 -27.86
C ASP A 423 8.99 -40.87 -26.37
N ILE A 424 7.92 -40.94 -25.58
CA ILE A 424 7.98 -41.40 -24.18
C ILE A 424 8.48 -42.85 -24.12
N GLY A 425 8.02 -43.73 -24.99
CA GLY A 425 8.53 -45.11 -25.05
C GLY A 425 10.03 -45.18 -25.29
N LYS A 426 10.57 -44.42 -26.24
CA LYS A 426 12.02 -44.31 -26.51
C LYS A 426 12.81 -43.75 -25.33
N GLU A 427 12.25 -42.78 -24.61
CA GLU A 427 12.92 -42.19 -23.42
C GLU A 427 12.95 -43.16 -22.24
N ILE A 428 11.87 -43.92 -22.03
CA ILE A 428 11.84 -45.00 -21.04
C ILE A 428 12.85 -46.09 -21.38
N GLU A 429 12.98 -46.53 -22.64
CA GLU A 429 14.00 -47.49 -23.06
C GLU A 429 15.41 -46.97 -22.78
N LYS A 430 15.68 -45.71 -23.15
CA LYS A 430 17.00 -45.08 -22.92
C LYS A 430 17.35 -44.96 -21.45
N LEU A 431 16.39 -44.62 -20.59
CA LEU A 431 16.57 -44.52 -19.15
C LEU A 431 16.76 -45.91 -18.52
N THR A 432 16.09 -46.95 -19.05
CA THR A 432 16.20 -48.34 -18.59
C THR A 432 17.61 -48.90 -18.89
N VAL A 433 18.12 -48.65 -20.10
CA VAL A 433 19.50 -49.05 -20.47
C VAL A 433 20.53 -48.35 -19.53
N LYS A 434 20.37 -47.06 -19.32
CA LYS A 434 21.27 -46.29 -18.44
C LYS A 434 21.24 -46.78 -16.99
N LEU A 435 20.06 -47.18 -16.52
CA LEU A 435 19.89 -47.78 -15.19
C LEU A 435 20.59 -49.14 -15.07
N GLN A 436 20.54 -49.98 -16.12
CA GLN A 436 21.28 -51.25 -16.17
C GLN A 436 22.81 -51.06 -16.20
N GLU A 437 23.30 -50.05 -16.93
CA GLU A 437 24.71 -49.70 -16.96
C GLU A 437 25.21 -49.29 -15.55
N ILE A 438 24.48 -48.35 -14.90
CA ILE A 438 24.79 -47.89 -13.54
C ILE A 438 24.75 -49.06 -12.52
N GLN A 439 23.77 -49.95 -12.62
CA GLN A 439 23.66 -51.12 -11.79
C GLN A 439 24.86 -52.11 -12.02
N SER A 440 25.32 -52.24 -13.23
CA SER A 440 26.50 -53.04 -13.58
C SER A 440 27.78 -52.42 -13.00
N GLU A 441 27.94 -51.12 -13.09
CA GLU A 441 29.08 -50.39 -12.49
C GLU A 441 29.08 -50.52 -10.95
N ILE A 442 27.95 -50.37 -10.30
CA ILE A 442 27.81 -50.56 -8.85
C ILE A 442 28.19 -51.98 -8.45
N ASN A 443 27.75 -53.00 -9.20
CA ASN A 443 28.08 -54.38 -8.93
C ASN A 443 29.59 -54.70 -9.15
N GLN A 444 30.30 -53.94 -9.98
CA GLN A 444 31.77 -54.04 -10.12
C GLN A 444 32.50 -53.38 -8.98
N PHE A 445 31.95 -52.36 -8.34
CA PHE A 445 32.56 -51.70 -7.18
C PHE A 445 32.45 -52.51 -5.89
N PHE A 446 31.50 -53.43 -5.79
CA PHE A 446 31.30 -54.29 -4.61
C PHE A 446 31.85 -55.72 -4.80
N ARG A 447 32.59 -55.97 -5.84
CA ARG A 447 33.45 -57.20 -5.99
C ARG A 447 34.89 -56.83 -5.76
#